data_7c5e0336235f98a176651ace2e7a09e8
#
_entry.id   7c5e0336235f98a176651ace2e7a09e8
#
_cell.length_a   1.000
_cell.length_b   1.000
_cell.length_c   1.000
_cell.angle_alpha   90.00
_cell.angle_beta   90.00
_cell.angle_gamma   90.00
#
_symmetry.space_group_name_H-M   'P 1'
#
loop_
_entity.id
_entity.type
_entity.pdbx_description
1 polymer ?
#
loop_
_entity_poly.entity_id
_entity_poly.type
_entity_poly.pdbx_seq_one_letter_code
_entity_poly.pdbx_strand_id
1 'polypeptide(L)'
;MFTLRQYLTTLADTHGLTKTLGGMEVCRDSRGRMCYTVGNSAIVFRVRHEGRIRSLRCYMHPPRHLAEIYGERLLPQELYLYDSPRSGVWVDVVLGDWIEGTTLHEAVAEAAAAEDTARLRQLAAAFDRLAAGLTSDDWAHGDLKPENIVVDPSGRLHLIDLDAMYLPAFAGEASPELGTAAFQHPARTIRDFNASLDDYPAALISTALHALALDPALYVRYPDADGLLFSPQQIRTDEALREAIALFEGEGLAVQYRIARLLYAPTPRLFGLPELLACAARAGGPPSGGNEGAETTGNTCGYKSGGTDGATGRDLVRNTGRGTDKRPGGKTGGESFADMGGGARNDGTETFPELFVGNGLWGYRTPEQIVIPPLYDCGFDFTEGLAAVRLGGTWHYIDTEGHTRIRCPGCEAVKPFRNGRAEVIRDGRRLEIDRAGREQESGSAVSACRSI
;
A
#
# COMPACT_ATOMS: atom_id res chain seq x y z
N MET A 1 29.56 2.75 -22.81
CA MET A 1 29.28 1.71 -21.77
C MET A 1 30.46 1.67 -20.83
N PHE A 2 30.22 1.94 -19.56
CA PHE A 2 31.27 1.95 -18.54
C PHE A 2 31.22 0.65 -17.73
N THR A 3 32.35 0.28 -17.14
CA THR A 3 32.50 -0.99 -16.44
C THR A 3 32.82 -0.77 -14.96
N LEU A 4 32.44 -1.73 -14.11
CA LEU A 4 32.80 -1.75 -12.70
C LEU A 4 34.31 -1.52 -12.49
N ARG A 5 35.16 -2.15 -13.33
CA ARG A 5 36.61 -2.02 -13.24
C ARG A 5 37.09 -0.56 -13.43
N GLN A 6 36.52 0.18 -14.37
CA GLN A 6 36.85 1.59 -14.60
C GLN A 6 36.52 2.42 -13.36
N TYR A 7 35.32 2.24 -12.79
CA TYR A 7 34.94 2.93 -11.56
C TYR A 7 35.83 2.56 -10.37
N LEU A 8 36.12 1.29 -10.15
CA LEU A 8 37.01 0.86 -9.07
C LEU A 8 38.42 1.44 -9.22
N THR A 9 38.94 1.52 -10.45
CA THR A 9 40.27 2.10 -10.73
C THR A 9 40.30 3.61 -10.42
N THR A 10 39.29 4.35 -10.88
CA THR A 10 39.21 5.80 -10.64
C THR A 10 38.96 6.12 -9.18
N LEU A 11 38.07 5.37 -8.51
CA LEU A 11 37.71 5.61 -7.12
C LEU A 11 38.75 5.07 -6.11
N ALA A 12 39.77 4.36 -6.58
CA ALA A 12 40.91 3.97 -5.74
C ALA A 12 41.77 5.18 -5.32
N ASP A 13 41.88 6.16 -6.22
CA ASP A 13 42.54 7.46 -5.98
C ASP A 13 41.79 8.51 -6.82
N THR A 14 41.03 9.37 -6.16
CA THR A 14 40.16 10.39 -6.80
C THR A 14 40.90 11.70 -7.06
N HIS A 15 42.21 11.80 -6.72
CA HIS A 15 42.95 13.05 -6.85
C HIS A 15 43.00 13.55 -8.30
N GLY A 16 42.41 14.73 -8.55
CA GLY A 16 42.31 15.32 -9.89
C GLY A 16 41.29 14.63 -10.83
N LEU A 17 40.54 13.66 -10.34
CA LEU A 17 39.55 12.91 -11.12
C LEU A 17 38.09 13.26 -10.75
N THR A 18 37.91 14.25 -9.89
CA THR A 18 36.60 14.83 -9.54
C THR A 18 36.65 16.35 -9.72
N LYS A 19 35.50 16.98 -10.03
CA LYS A 19 35.37 18.43 -10.18
C LYS A 19 34.98 19.11 -8.87
N THR A 20 33.87 18.64 -8.26
CA THR A 20 33.29 19.24 -7.05
C THR A 20 33.44 18.35 -5.81
N LEU A 21 33.67 17.06 -5.99
CA LEU A 21 33.84 16.10 -4.90
C LEU A 21 35.28 15.97 -4.40
N GLY A 22 35.98 17.10 -4.32
CA GLY A 22 37.36 17.12 -3.78
C GLY A 22 37.44 16.54 -2.37
N GLY A 23 38.39 15.64 -2.12
CA GLY A 23 38.55 14.98 -0.82
C GLY A 23 37.52 13.91 -0.51
N MET A 24 36.71 13.49 -1.47
CA MET A 24 35.82 12.33 -1.32
C MET A 24 36.62 11.04 -1.21
N GLU A 25 36.26 10.19 -0.27
CA GLU A 25 36.89 8.88 -0.06
C GLU A 25 35.81 7.76 -0.09
N VAL A 26 36.12 6.66 -0.81
CA VAL A 26 35.28 5.49 -0.78
C VAL A 26 35.48 4.76 0.55
N CYS A 27 34.36 4.48 1.25
CA CYS A 27 34.40 3.69 2.48
C CYS A 27 34.91 2.28 2.19
N ARG A 28 35.65 1.72 3.16
CA ARG A 28 36.18 0.36 3.06
C ARG A 28 35.71 -0.50 4.21
N ASP A 29 35.52 -1.81 3.94
CA ASP A 29 35.21 -2.80 4.96
C ASP A 29 36.47 -3.11 5.85
N SER A 30 36.27 -3.98 6.83
CA SER A 30 37.32 -4.44 7.74
C SER A 30 38.49 -5.17 7.04
N ARG A 31 38.31 -5.57 5.78
CA ARG A 31 39.34 -6.21 4.94
C ARG A 31 39.96 -5.25 3.94
N GLY A 32 39.66 -3.96 4.02
CA GLY A 32 40.18 -2.91 3.13
C GLY A 32 39.52 -2.88 1.75
N ARG A 33 38.44 -3.63 1.49
CA ARG A 33 37.73 -3.61 0.21
C ARG A 33 36.76 -2.45 0.18
N MET A 34 36.57 -1.81 -0.97
CA MET A 34 35.57 -0.76 -1.17
C MET A 34 34.17 -1.29 -0.89
N CYS A 35 33.36 -0.46 -0.21
CA CYS A 35 31.96 -0.76 0.06
C CYS A 35 31.09 -0.26 -1.12
N TYR A 36 30.50 -1.17 -1.88
CA TYR A 36 29.61 -0.85 -2.99
C TYR A 36 28.60 -1.98 -3.24
N THR A 37 27.50 -1.61 -3.92
CA THR A 37 26.49 -2.55 -4.44
C THR A 37 26.42 -2.39 -5.96
N VAL A 38 26.28 -3.49 -6.69
CA VAL A 38 26.16 -3.48 -8.15
C VAL A 38 24.71 -3.83 -8.52
N GLY A 39 24.04 -2.91 -9.20
CA GLY A 39 22.76 -3.13 -9.86
C GLY A 39 22.91 -3.37 -11.36
N ASN A 40 21.79 -3.46 -12.08
CA ASN A 40 21.78 -3.68 -13.53
C ASN A 40 22.33 -2.50 -14.33
N SER A 41 21.99 -1.27 -13.95
CA SER A 41 22.33 -0.02 -14.64
C SER A 41 23.44 0.76 -13.95
N ALA A 42 23.59 0.63 -12.64
CA ALA A 42 24.46 1.46 -11.82
C ALA A 42 25.19 0.67 -10.73
N ILE A 43 26.27 1.30 -10.24
CA ILE A 43 27.02 0.87 -9.07
C ILE A 43 26.87 1.97 -8.02
N VAL A 44 26.49 1.62 -6.81
CA VAL A 44 26.35 2.56 -5.70
C VAL A 44 27.48 2.35 -4.69
N PHE A 45 28.34 3.32 -4.57
CA PHE A 45 29.44 3.31 -3.62
C PHE A 45 29.04 4.03 -2.33
N ARG A 46 29.44 3.48 -1.19
CA ARG A 46 29.39 4.18 0.09
C ARG A 46 30.64 5.05 0.19
N VAL A 47 30.45 6.36 0.26
CA VAL A 47 31.56 7.33 0.26
C VAL A 47 31.48 8.24 1.49
N ARG A 48 32.62 8.80 1.88
CA ARG A 48 32.71 9.89 2.84
C ARG A 48 33.02 11.17 2.09
N HIS A 49 32.16 12.18 2.23
CA HIS A 49 32.36 13.49 1.66
C HIS A 49 31.92 14.56 2.67
N GLU A 50 32.70 15.60 2.88
CA GLU A 50 32.43 16.67 3.87
C GLU A 50 32.07 16.15 5.25
N GLY A 51 32.73 15.10 5.71
CA GLY A 51 32.52 14.47 7.02
C GLY A 51 31.25 13.61 7.15
N ARG A 52 30.46 13.51 6.08
CA ARG A 52 29.21 12.71 6.05
C ARG A 52 29.35 11.45 5.21
N ILE A 53 28.61 10.43 5.57
CA ILE A 53 28.48 9.24 4.73
C ILE A 53 27.39 9.49 3.69
N ARG A 54 27.74 9.27 2.42
CA ARG A 54 26.89 9.52 1.25
C ARG A 54 26.85 8.29 0.33
N SER A 55 25.87 8.22 -0.54
CA SER A 55 25.78 7.28 -1.65
C SER A 55 26.25 7.96 -2.92
N LEU A 56 27.24 7.39 -3.60
CA LEU A 56 27.68 7.82 -4.93
C LEU A 56 27.21 6.80 -5.95
N ARG A 57 26.20 7.17 -6.75
CA ARG A 57 25.67 6.33 -7.82
C ARG A 57 26.41 6.62 -9.12
N CYS A 58 26.99 5.59 -9.69
CA CYS A 58 27.81 5.61 -10.90
C CYS A 58 27.18 4.71 -11.96
N TYR A 59 26.87 5.24 -13.12
CA TYR A 59 26.10 4.55 -14.16
C TYR A 59 26.99 3.78 -15.14
N MET A 60 26.72 2.48 -15.28
CA MET A 60 27.26 1.69 -16.38
C MET A 60 26.46 1.96 -17.66
N HIS A 61 25.14 2.15 -17.50
CA HIS A 61 24.19 2.53 -18.55
C HIS A 61 23.28 3.61 -17.97
N PRO A 62 23.56 4.90 -18.22
CA PRO A 62 22.74 5.97 -17.66
C PRO A 62 21.32 5.90 -18.23
N PRO A 63 20.29 5.91 -17.39
CA PRO A 63 18.92 6.04 -17.83
C PRO A 63 18.65 7.43 -18.41
N ARG A 64 17.47 7.59 -19.02
CA ARG A 64 17.00 8.90 -19.46
C ARG A 64 16.56 9.74 -18.25
N HIS A 65 16.49 11.04 -18.43
CA HIS A 65 15.86 11.96 -17.48
C HIS A 65 16.50 12.03 -16.08
N LEU A 66 17.81 11.76 -16.00
CA LEU A 66 18.53 11.82 -14.72
C LEU A 66 18.38 13.19 -14.03
N ALA A 67 18.38 14.28 -14.79
CA ALA A 67 18.26 15.62 -14.24
C ALA A 67 16.89 15.88 -13.63
N GLU A 68 15.83 15.39 -14.26
CA GLU A 68 14.47 15.51 -13.78
C GLU A 68 14.23 14.62 -12.54
N ILE A 69 14.80 13.42 -12.52
CA ILE A 69 14.65 12.45 -11.41
C ILE A 69 15.46 12.88 -10.19
N TYR A 70 16.72 13.28 -10.38
CA TYR A 70 17.64 13.50 -9.27
C TYR A 70 17.87 14.97 -8.93
N GLY A 71 17.51 15.91 -9.82
CA GLY A 71 17.65 17.35 -9.59
C GLY A 71 19.08 17.74 -9.16
N GLU A 72 19.20 18.46 -8.06
CA GLU A 72 20.49 18.93 -7.52
C GLU A 72 21.45 17.81 -7.06
N ARG A 73 20.93 16.58 -6.89
CA ARG A 73 21.76 15.41 -6.56
C ARG A 73 22.57 14.90 -7.75
N LEU A 74 22.14 15.21 -8.98
CA LEU A 74 22.90 14.91 -10.20
C LEU A 74 24.07 15.90 -10.32
N LEU A 75 25.25 15.35 -10.38
CA LEU A 75 26.49 16.10 -10.61
C LEU A 75 26.96 15.82 -12.04
N PRO A 76 26.72 16.73 -12.99
CA PRO A 76 27.04 16.49 -14.39
C PRO A 76 28.56 16.54 -14.60
N GLN A 77 29.07 15.58 -15.38
CA GLN A 77 30.47 15.48 -15.73
C GLN A 77 31.40 15.59 -14.50
N GLU A 78 31.07 14.93 -13.42
CA GLU A 78 31.77 15.07 -12.14
C GLU A 78 32.98 14.16 -12.01
N LEU A 79 32.89 12.92 -12.51
CA LEU A 79 33.92 11.90 -12.32
C LEU A 79 34.62 11.58 -13.64
N TYR A 80 35.96 11.59 -13.66
CA TYR A 80 36.74 11.23 -14.83
C TYR A 80 37.03 9.73 -14.88
N LEU A 81 36.61 9.06 -15.95
CA LEU A 81 36.88 7.65 -16.18
C LEU A 81 37.88 7.46 -17.33
N TYR A 82 38.90 6.68 -17.10
CA TYR A 82 39.86 6.30 -18.13
C TYR A 82 39.23 5.23 -19.04
N ASP A 83 39.24 5.45 -20.34
CA ASP A 83 38.93 4.46 -21.38
C ASP A 83 40.19 3.81 -21.94
N SER A 84 41.35 4.50 -21.84
CA SER A 84 42.65 4.03 -22.17
C SER A 84 43.73 4.74 -21.27
N PRO A 85 45.01 4.31 -21.28
CA PRO A 85 46.04 4.94 -20.46
C PRO A 85 46.27 6.42 -20.75
N ARG A 86 45.76 6.96 -21.85
CA ARG A 86 45.99 8.34 -22.30
C ARG A 86 44.71 9.13 -22.56
N SER A 87 43.55 8.51 -22.45
CA SER A 87 42.26 9.16 -22.70
C SER A 87 41.18 8.66 -21.75
N GLY A 88 40.13 9.48 -21.57
CA GLY A 88 38.97 9.16 -20.75
C GLY A 88 37.90 10.21 -20.95
N VAL A 89 36.84 10.07 -20.21
CA VAL A 89 35.68 10.95 -20.30
C VAL A 89 35.19 11.34 -18.91
N TRP A 90 34.63 12.53 -18.82
CA TRP A 90 33.87 12.96 -17.65
C TRP A 90 32.48 12.39 -17.69
N VAL A 91 32.04 11.77 -16.61
CA VAL A 91 30.74 11.16 -16.50
C VAL A 91 29.91 11.78 -15.38
N ASP A 92 28.60 11.73 -15.57
CA ASP A 92 27.63 12.16 -14.57
C ASP A 92 27.57 11.13 -13.44
N VAL A 93 27.41 11.62 -12.21
CA VAL A 93 27.17 10.79 -11.04
C VAL A 93 26.04 11.39 -10.20
N VAL A 94 25.39 10.58 -9.36
CA VAL A 94 24.40 11.07 -8.41
C VAL A 94 24.95 10.91 -7.00
N LEU A 95 24.96 12.02 -6.24
CA LEU A 95 25.35 12.04 -4.84
C LEU A 95 24.11 12.16 -3.96
N GLY A 96 23.75 11.08 -3.27
CA GLY A 96 22.62 11.02 -2.36
C GLY A 96 23.05 10.83 -0.91
N ASP A 97 22.08 10.78 -0.01
CA ASP A 97 22.33 10.36 1.35
C ASP A 97 22.52 8.83 1.41
N TRP A 98 23.39 8.38 2.30
CA TRP A 98 23.49 6.96 2.63
C TRP A 98 22.49 6.66 3.75
N ILE A 99 21.55 5.76 3.47
CA ILE A 99 20.57 5.32 4.45
C ILE A 99 21.11 4.09 5.14
N GLU A 100 21.36 4.19 6.45
CA GLU A 100 21.76 3.04 7.27
C GLU A 100 20.54 2.17 7.56
N GLY A 101 20.67 0.86 7.41
CA GLY A 101 19.58 -0.09 7.63
C GLY A 101 19.75 -1.36 6.83
N THR A 102 18.73 -2.18 6.81
CA THR A 102 18.61 -3.39 6.01
C THR A 102 17.49 -3.21 4.98
N THR A 103 17.48 -3.99 3.90
CA THR A 103 16.36 -3.96 2.98
C THR A 103 15.09 -4.51 3.65
N LEU A 104 13.92 -4.11 3.16
CA LEU A 104 12.65 -4.67 3.65
C LEU A 104 12.62 -6.19 3.45
N HIS A 105 13.22 -6.69 2.37
CA HIS A 105 13.35 -8.13 2.11
C HIS A 105 14.11 -8.84 3.23
N GLU A 106 15.30 -8.34 3.58
CA GLU A 106 16.13 -8.89 4.67
C GLU A 106 15.42 -8.81 6.02
N ALA A 107 14.78 -7.66 6.32
CA ALA A 107 14.05 -7.47 7.58
C ALA A 107 12.85 -8.42 7.73
N VAL A 108 12.13 -8.71 6.63
CA VAL A 108 11.02 -9.67 6.61
C VAL A 108 11.55 -11.09 6.76
N ALA A 109 12.61 -11.46 6.04
CA ALA A 109 13.21 -12.79 6.12
C ALA A 109 13.69 -13.10 7.55
N GLU A 110 14.36 -12.13 8.19
CA GLU A 110 14.83 -12.24 9.57
C GLU A 110 13.67 -12.39 10.56
N ALA A 111 12.64 -11.53 10.42
CA ALA A 111 11.47 -11.58 11.30
C ALA A 111 10.65 -12.86 11.12
N ALA A 112 10.49 -13.34 9.88
CA ALA A 112 9.79 -14.59 9.60
C ALA A 112 10.55 -15.81 10.15
N ALA A 113 11.88 -15.86 9.97
CA ALA A 113 12.72 -16.92 10.52
C ALA A 113 12.72 -16.95 12.05
N ALA A 114 12.54 -15.79 12.70
CA ALA A 114 12.41 -15.67 14.16
C ALA A 114 10.97 -15.84 14.67
N GLU A 115 9.99 -16.06 13.79
CA GLU A 115 8.55 -16.07 14.08
C GLU A 115 8.08 -14.81 14.82
N ASP A 116 8.77 -13.65 14.59
CA ASP A 116 8.47 -12.37 15.23
C ASP A 116 7.27 -11.69 14.57
N THR A 117 6.07 -12.12 14.94
CA THR A 117 4.80 -11.55 14.43
C THR A 117 4.64 -10.08 14.81
N ALA A 118 5.25 -9.63 15.92
CA ALA A 118 5.18 -8.23 16.33
C ALA A 118 5.99 -7.35 15.36
N ARG A 119 7.20 -7.80 15.01
CA ARG A 119 8.03 -7.12 14.01
C ARG A 119 7.39 -7.13 12.64
N LEU A 120 6.83 -8.25 12.20
CA LEU A 120 6.11 -8.36 10.92
C LEU A 120 4.91 -7.39 10.86
N ARG A 121 4.12 -7.25 11.93
CA ARG A 121 3.03 -6.25 12.02
C ARG A 121 3.55 -4.82 11.92
N GLN A 122 4.69 -4.52 12.56
CA GLN A 122 5.31 -3.18 12.47
C GLN A 122 5.75 -2.87 11.04
N LEU A 123 6.38 -3.83 10.35
CA LEU A 123 6.80 -3.70 8.96
C LEU A 123 5.59 -3.52 8.03
N ALA A 124 4.53 -4.32 8.20
CA ALA A 124 3.29 -4.19 7.44
C ALA A 124 2.66 -2.79 7.61
N ALA A 125 2.51 -2.33 8.85
CA ALA A 125 1.94 -1.01 9.12
C ALA A 125 2.83 0.15 8.60
N ALA A 126 4.16 0.00 8.66
CA ALA A 126 5.09 0.97 8.09
C ALA A 126 4.99 1.01 6.55
N PHE A 127 4.87 -0.17 5.93
CA PHE A 127 4.71 -0.29 4.48
C PHE A 127 3.37 0.29 4.01
N ASP A 128 2.27 0.01 4.68
CA ASP A 128 0.96 0.56 4.31
C ASP A 128 0.96 2.10 4.33
N ARG A 129 1.65 2.73 5.29
CA ARG A 129 1.81 4.19 5.32
C ARG A 129 2.62 4.71 4.13
N LEU A 130 3.73 4.04 3.79
CA LEU A 130 4.55 4.38 2.62
C LEU A 130 3.73 4.22 1.33
N ALA A 131 3.09 3.07 1.16
CA ALA A 131 2.32 2.72 -0.02
C ALA A 131 1.08 3.61 -0.21
N ALA A 132 0.39 3.97 0.88
CA ALA A 132 -0.74 4.90 0.83
C ALA A 132 -0.32 6.29 0.32
N GLY A 133 0.85 6.80 0.75
CA GLY A 133 1.43 8.03 0.22
C GLY A 133 1.76 7.88 -1.25
N LEU A 134 2.55 6.87 -1.60
CA LEU A 134 3.05 6.64 -2.96
C LEU A 134 1.92 6.48 -3.98
N THR A 135 0.89 5.69 -3.68
CA THR A 135 -0.23 5.44 -4.60
C THR A 135 -1.23 6.60 -4.68
N SER A 136 -1.11 7.62 -3.81
CA SER A 136 -1.91 8.85 -3.83
C SER A 136 -1.22 10.01 -4.55
N ASP A 137 0.09 9.89 -4.80
CA ASP A 137 0.89 10.91 -5.46
C ASP A 137 0.73 10.85 -7.00
N ASP A 138 1.21 11.89 -7.68
CA ASP A 138 1.20 11.99 -9.14
C ASP A 138 2.46 11.41 -9.81
N TRP A 139 3.35 10.81 -9.02
CA TRP A 139 4.56 10.11 -9.46
C TRP A 139 4.53 8.65 -9.02
N ALA A 140 5.41 7.82 -9.60
CA ALA A 140 5.57 6.43 -9.21
C ALA A 140 7.04 6.02 -9.20
N HIS A 141 7.39 5.07 -8.34
CA HIS A 141 8.74 4.51 -8.26
C HIS A 141 9.11 3.68 -9.51
N GLY A 142 8.14 2.93 -10.05
CA GLY A 142 8.26 2.16 -11.29
C GLY A 142 8.94 0.79 -11.16
N ASP A 143 9.76 0.55 -10.14
CA ASP A 143 10.31 -0.76 -9.75
C ASP A 143 10.21 -0.97 -8.23
N LEU A 144 8.99 -0.78 -7.69
CA LEU A 144 8.72 -0.98 -6.28
C LEU A 144 8.84 -2.46 -5.92
N LYS A 145 9.80 -2.77 -5.04
CA LYS A 145 10.07 -4.11 -4.50
C LYS A 145 10.76 -4.02 -3.14
N PRO A 146 10.74 -5.06 -2.31
CA PRO A 146 11.31 -5.02 -0.97
C PRO A 146 12.82 -4.70 -0.92
N GLU A 147 13.59 -5.05 -1.97
CA GLU A 147 15.02 -4.74 -2.08
C GLU A 147 15.27 -3.25 -2.31
N ASN A 148 14.29 -2.53 -2.88
CA ASN A 148 14.36 -1.09 -3.14
C ASN A 148 13.79 -0.24 -1.97
N ILE A 149 13.55 -0.87 -0.82
CA ILE A 149 13.06 -0.23 0.40
C ILE A 149 14.03 -0.53 1.54
N VAL A 150 14.63 0.50 2.13
CA VAL A 150 15.51 0.37 3.29
C VAL A 150 14.73 0.64 4.57
N VAL A 151 14.83 -0.26 5.53
CA VAL A 151 14.30 -0.12 6.90
C VAL A 151 15.42 0.45 7.77
N ASP A 152 15.29 1.70 8.21
CA ASP A 152 16.28 2.31 9.09
C ASP A 152 16.17 1.79 10.54
N PRO A 153 17.16 2.07 11.41
CA PRO A 153 17.14 1.61 12.81
C PRO A 153 15.93 2.10 13.62
N SER A 154 15.23 3.15 13.18
CA SER A 154 13.99 3.63 13.81
C SER A 154 12.74 2.89 13.32
N GLY A 155 12.89 2.03 12.30
CA GLY A 155 11.78 1.31 11.64
C GLY A 155 11.08 2.13 10.56
N ARG A 156 11.63 3.29 10.15
CA ARG A 156 11.13 4.07 9.04
C ARG A 156 11.58 3.45 7.72
N LEU A 157 10.70 3.49 6.71
CA LEU A 157 10.98 2.97 5.37
C LEU A 157 11.42 4.10 4.44
N HIS A 158 12.44 3.82 3.63
CA HIS A 158 13.02 4.75 2.66
C HIS A 158 13.11 4.08 1.30
N LEU A 159 12.57 4.75 0.27
CA LEU A 159 12.71 4.29 -1.11
C LEU A 159 14.12 4.61 -1.63
N ILE A 160 14.71 3.66 -2.34
CA ILE A 160 15.98 3.79 -3.05
C ILE A 160 15.81 3.32 -4.49
N ASP A 161 16.78 3.63 -5.36
CA ASP A 161 16.78 3.19 -6.76
C ASP A 161 15.63 3.75 -7.60
N LEU A 162 15.66 5.07 -7.81
CA LEU A 162 14.58 5.81 -8.50
C LEU A 162 14.72 5.82 -10.04
N ASP A 163 15.60 5.01 -10.62
CA ASP A 163 15.97 5.07 -12.05
C ASP A 163 14.79 4.74 -13.00
N ALA A 164 13.78 3.99 -12.52
CA ALA A 164 12.57 3.63 -13.25
C ALA A 164 11.37 4.57 -13.01
N MET A 165 11.60 5.67 -12.28
CA MET A 165 10.57 6.58 -11.79
C MET A 165 9.75 7.19 -12.92
N TYR A 166 8.43 7.26 -12.71
CA TYR A 166 7.53 8.10 -13.48
C TYR A 166 7.34 9.46 -12.79
N LEU A 167 7.44 10.52 -13.57
CA LEU A 167 7.04 11.87 -13.18
C LEU A 167 5.98 12.39 -14.18
N PRO A 168 5.10 13.33 -13.79
CA PRO A 168 4.11 13.93 -14.71
C PRO A 168 4.73 14.53 -15.97
N ALA A 169 5.98 15.00 -15.90
CA ALA A 169 6.74 15.50 -17.05
C ALA A 169 6.98 14.45 -18.14
N PHE A 170 6.90 13.14 -17.81
CA PHE A 170 7.11 12.02 -18.74
C PHE A 170 5.80 11.47 -19.31
N ALA A 171 4.68 12.18 -19.12
CA ALA A 171 3.38 11.73 -19.59
C ALA A 171 3.38 11.50 -21.12
N GLY A 172 2.97 10.30 -21.55
CA GLY A 172 2.95 9.89 -22.96
C GLY A 172 4.23 9.21 -23.45
N GLU A 173 5.28 9.15 -22.62
CA GLU A 173 6.48 8.38 -22.95
C GLU A 173 6.27 6.88 -22.66
N ALA A 174 7.21 6.08 -23.14
CA ALA A 174 7.29 4.67 -22.79
C ALA A 174 8.18 4.49 -21.55
N SER A 175 7.80 3.56 -20.67
CA SER A 175 8.60 3.18 -19.53
C SER A 175 10.02 2.76 -19.95
N PRO A 176 11.07 3.22 -19.25
CA PRO A 176 12.44 2.82 -19.56
C PRO A 176 12.67 1.33 -19.34
N GLU A 177 11.93 0.73 -18.43
CA GLU A 177 11.98 -0.70 -18.11
C GLU A 177 10.64 -1.19 -17.56
N LEU A 178 10.47 -2.51 -17.46
CA LEU A 178 9.24 -3.11 -16.93
C LEU A 178 9.30 -3.33 -15.41
N GLY A 179 10.44 -3.06 -14.77
CA GLY A 179 10.68 -3.39 -13.38
C GLY A 179 10.85 -4.90 -13.16
N THR A 180 10.92 -5.31 -11.91
CA THR A 180 11.16 -6.71 -11.50
C THR A 180 9.89 -7.53 -11.65
N ALA A 181 9.92 -8.54 -12.52
CA ALA A 181 8.73 -9.33 -12.91
C ALA A 181 8.00 -9.98 -11.72
N ALA A 182 8.73 -10.36 -10.66
CA ALA A 182 8.15 -10.93 -9.45
C ALA A 182 7.24 -9.96 -8.67
N PHE A 183 7.26 -8.66 -8.99
CA PHE A 183 6.43 -7.63 -8.36
C PHE A 183 5.52 -6.90 -9.35
N GLN A 184 5.55 -7.25 -10.62
CA GLN A 184 4.78 -6.54 -11.64
C GLN A 184 3.55 -7.33 -12.10
N HIS A 185 2.48 -6.58 -12.41
CA HIS A 185 1.28 -7.18 -12.99
C HIS A 185 1.61 -7.87 -14.32
N PRO A 186 1.13 -9.12 -14.57
CA PRO A 186 1.47 -9.87 -15.79
C PRO A 186 1.09 -9.18 -17.11
N ALA A 187 0.07 -8.32 -17.08
CA ALA A 187 -0.36 -7.56 -18.26
C ALA A 187 0.36 -6.20 -18.42
N ARG A 188 1.32 -5.85 -17.55
CA ARG A 188 2.09 -4.60 -17.67
C ARG A 188 2.92 -4.59 -18.94
N THR A 189 2.87 -3.47 -19.65
CA THR A 189 3.66 -3.19 -20.84
C THR A 189 4.46 -1.90 -20.66
N ILE A 190 5.40 -1.63 -21.56
CA ILE A 190 6.14 -0.34 -21.57
C ILE A 190 5.24 0.87 -21.81
N ARG A 191 4.00 0.69 -22.28
CA ARG A 191 3.03 1.78 -22.48
C ARG A 191 2.31 2.17 -21.18
N ASP A 192 2.37 1.31 -20.17
CA ASP A 192 1.80 1.56 -18.84
C ASP A 192 2.79 2.38 -18.02
N PHE A 193 3.14 3.60 -18.49
CA PHE A 193 4.04 4.52 -17.82
C PHE A 193 3.24 5.72 -17.30
N ASN A 194 2.85 5.65 -16.02
CA ASN A 194 1.97 6.61 -15.36
C ASN A 194 2.05 6.48 -13.83
N ALA A 195 1.34 7.34 -13.10
CA ALA A 195 1.37 7.36 -11.63
C ALA A 195 0.84 6.09 -10.94
N SER A 196 0.12 5.20 -11.65
CA SER A 196 -0.39 3.95 -11.06
C SER A 196 0.55 2.74 -11.23
N LEU A 197 1.81 2.97 -11.63
CA LEU A 197 2.79 1.89 -11.81
C LEU A 197 3.00 1.05 -10.56
N ASP A 198 2.89 1.69 -9.39
CA ASP A 198 3.16 1.06 -8.11
C ASP A 198 1.92 0.45 -7.46
N ASP A 199 0.73 0.56 -8.07
CA ASP A 199 -0.50 -0.01 -7.50
C ASP A 199 -0.36 -1.52 -7.24
N TYR A 200 0.03 -2.28 -8.26
CA TYR A 200 0.10 -3.74 -8.16
C TYR A 200 1.20 -4.20 -7.18
N PRO A 201 2.45 -3.74 -7.27
CA PRO A 201 3.48 -4.12 -6.29
C PRO A 201 3.13 -3.66 -4.87
N ALA A 202 2.49 -2.51 -4.68
CA ALA A 202 2.04 -2.07 -3.36
C ALA A 202 0.99 -3.04 -2.76
N ALA A 203 -0.01 -3.44 -3.54
CA ALA A 203 -1.00 -4.41 -3.11
C ALA A 203 -0.37 -5.77 -2.81
N LEU A 204 0.57 -6.23 -3.65
CA LEU A 204 1.27 -7.51 -3.50
C LEU A 204 2.07 -7.56 -2.20
N ILE A 205 2.91 -6.54 -1.97
CA ILE A 205 3.78 -6.46 -0.78
C ILE A 205 2.95 -6.29 0.50
N SER A 206 1.93 -5.41 0.50
CA SER A 206 1.03 -5.24 1.64
C SER A 206 0.34 -6.55 2.00
N THR A 207 -0.20 -7.27 1.00
CA THR A 207 -0.84 -8.58 1.21
C THR A 207 0.13 -9.59 1.83
N ALA A 208 1.34 -9.69 1.30
CA ALA A 208 2.36 -10.62 1.80
C ALA A 208 2.75 -10.31 3.25
N LEU A 209 3.02 -9.04 3.57
CA LEU A 209 3.40 -8.61 4.92
C LEU A 209 2.32 -8.92 5.96
N HIS A 210 1.06 -8.65 5.63
CA HIS A 210 -0.06 -8.95 6.52
C HIS A 210 -0.30 -10.45 6.68
N ALA A 211 -0.15 -11.25 5.63
CA ALA A 211 -0.25 -12.70 5.72
C ALA A 211 0.84 -13.28 6.62
N LEU A 212 2.10 -12.85 6.44
CA LEU A 212 3.23 -13.25 7.26
C LEU A 212 3.08 -12.79 8.72
N ALA A 213 2.46 -11.64 8.98
CA ALA A 213 2.18 -11.17 10.32
C ALA A 213 1.13 -12.01 11.07
N LEU A 214 0.31 -12.78 10.35
CA LEU A 214 -0.65 -13.75 10.90
C LEU A 214 -0.02 -15.14 11.02
N ASP A 215 0.68 -15.58 9.99
CA ASP A 215 1.35 -16.87 9.93
C ASP A 215 2.75 -16.76 9.32
N PRO A 216 3.80 -16.55 10.12
CA PRO A 216 5.18 -16.48 9.62
C PRO A 216 5.65 -17.75 8.90
N ALA A 217 5.03 -18.91 9.20
CA ALA A 217 5.40 -20.17 8.57
C ALA A 217 5.09 -20.21 7.06
N LEU A 218 4.25 -19.32 6.56
CA LEU A 218 4.00 -19.14 5.13
C LEU A 218 5.31 -18.86 4.36
N TYR A 219 6.26 -18.13 4.97
CA TYR A 219 7.54 -17.80 4.34
C TYR A 219 8.37 -19.03 3.98
N VAL A 220 8.33 -20.06 4.83
CA VAL A 220 9.03 -21.34 4.58
C VAL A 220 8.19 -22.30 3.74
N ARG A 221 6.85 -22.24 3.90
CA ARG A 221 5.92 -23.12 3.17
C ARG A 221 5.84 -22.78 1.68
N TYR A 222 5.94 -21.49 1.35
CA TYR A 222 5.83 -20.97 -0.02
C TYR A 222 7.09 -20.16 -0.39
N PRO A 223 8.25 -20.83 -0.55
CA PRO A 223 9.48 -20.12 -0.92
C PRO A 223 9.37 -19.61 -2.35
N ASP A 224 9.58 -18.31 -2.53
CA ASP A 224 9.73 -17.67 -3.83
C ASP A 224 11.13 -17.05 -3.93
N ALA A 225 11.92 -17.51 -4.89
CA ALA A 225 13.32 -17.08 -5.02
C ALA A 225 13.46 -15.63 -5.48
N ASP A 226 12.49 -15.13 -6.26
CA ASP A 226 12.53 -13.80 -6.88
C ASP A 226 11.50 -12.83 -6.28
N GLY A 227 10.56 -13.33 -5.48
CA GLY A 227 9.47 -12.58 -4.88
C GLY A 227 9.52 -12.55 -3.36
N LEU A 228 8.40 -12.20 -2.74
CA LEU A 228 8.26 -12.20 -1.28
C LEU A 228 7.46 -13.41 -0.78
N LEU A 229 6.34 -13.72 -1.41
CA LEU A 229 5.44 -14.81 -1.03
C LEU A 229 4.58 -15.30 -2.21
N PHE A 230 4.24 -14.43 -3.17
CA PHE A 230 3.31 -14.71 -4.26
C PHE A 230 3.97 -14.56 -5.63
N SER A 231 3.54 -15.39 -6.60
CA SER A 231 3.98 -15.29 -8.00
C SER A 231 2.92 -14.58 -8.86
N PRO A 232 3.18 -13.33 -9.32
CA PRO A 232 2.24 -12.60 -10.19
C PRO A 232 1.84 -13.34 -11.45
N GLN A 233 2.76 -14.10 -12.06
CA GLN A 233 2.53 -14.86 -13.28
C GLN A 233 1.54 -16.01 -13.08
N GLN A 234 1.40 -16.49 -11.85
CA GLN A 234 0.50 -17.58 -11.46
C GLN A 234 -0.57 -17.11 -10.47
N ILE A 235 -0.78 -15.81 -10.34
CA ILE A 235 -1.59 -15.21 -9.27
C ILE A 235 -3.00 -15.83 -9.12
N ARG A 236 -3.63 -16.25 -10.22
CA ARG A 236 -4.97 -16.86 -10.20
C ARG A 236 -4.99 -18.27 -9.60
N THR A 237 -3.88 -18.96 -9.63
CA THR A 237 -3.71 -20.35 -9.13
C THR A 237 -2.76 -20.40 -7.94
N ASP A 238 -2.22 -19.26 -7.51
CA ASP A 238 -1.27 -19.16 -6.42
C ASP A 238 -1.90 -19.63 -5.10
N GLU A 239 -1.31 -20.64 -4.50
CA GLU A 239 -1.83 -21.26 -3.27
C GLU A 239 -1.57 -20.40 -2.05
N ALA A 240 -0.41 -19.73 -2.00
CA ALA A 240 -0.08 -18.82 -0.91
C ALA A 240 -1.06 -17.63 -0.85
N LEU A 241 -1.44 -17.07 -2.01
CA LEU A 241 -2.43 -16.00 -2.05
C LEU A 241 -3.82 -16.48 -1.62
N ARG A 242 -4.23 -17.70 -2.03
CA ARG A 242 -5.50 -18.28 -1.58
C ARG A 242 -5.53 -18.49 -0.08
N GLU A 243 -4.43 -18.98 0.50
CA GLU A 243 -4.30 -19.16 1.95
C GLU A 243 -4.32 -17.80 2.67
N ALA A 244 -3.59 -16.79 2.18
CA ALA A 244 -3.62 -15.43 2.73
C ALA A 244 -5.04 -14.82 2.72
N ILE A 245 -5.78 -14.97 1.61
CA ILE A 245 -7.17 -14.50 1.51
C ILE A 245 -8.06 -15.21 2.54
N ALA A 246 -7.92 -16.53 2.70
CA ALA A 246 -8.68 -17.30 3.68
C ALA A 246 -8.35 -16.89 5.12
N LEU A 247 -7.08 -16.60 5.43
CA LEU A 247 -6.66 -16.06 6.72
C LEU A 247 -7.32 -14.70 7.00
N PHE A 248 -7.31 -13.78 6.03
CA PHE A 248 -7.92 -12.45 6.20
C PHE A 248 -9.43 -12.55 6.39
N GLU A 249 -10.12 -13.38 5.60
CA GLU A 249 -11.55 -13.64 5.79
C GLU A 249 -11.81 -14.25 7.16
N GLY A 250 -11.00 -15.25 7.51
CA GLY A 250 -11.04 -15.94 8.79
C GLY A 250 -10.87 -15.00 9.98
N GLU A 251 -9.98 -14.05 9.94
CA GLU A 251 -9.72 -13.06 10.98
C GLU A 251 -10.61 -11.80 10.89
N GLY A 252 -11.49 -11.70 9.87
CA GLY A 252 -12.36 -10.54 9.64
C GLY A 252 -11.61 -9.28 9.23
N LEU A 253 -10.44 -9.45 8.60
CA LEU A 253 -9.57 -8.35 8.14
C LEU A 253 -10.04 -7.86 6.77
N ALA A 254 -11.17 -7.13 6.76
CA ALA A 254 -11.88 -6.72 5.56
C ALA A 254 -11.01 -5.91 4.58
N VAL A 255 -10.16 -5.01 5.09
CA VAL A 255 -9.28 -4.18 4.27
C VAL A 255 -8.24 -5.05 3.58
N GLN A 256 -7.52 -5.88 4.32
CA GLN A 256 -6.49 -6.79 3.80
C GLN A 256 -7.09 -7.80 2.80
N TYR A 257 -8.25 -8.33 3.11
CA TYR A 257 -9.02 -9.18 2.19
C TYR A 257 -9.27 -8.47 0.85
N ARG A 258 -9.71 -7.21 0.87
CA ARG A 258 -9.98 -6.45 -0.35
C ARG A 258 -8.72 -6.10 -1.11
N ILE A 259 -7.63 -5.70 -0.44
CA ILE A 259 -6.33 -5.46 -1.09
C ILE A 259 -5.87 -6.74 -1.81
N ALA A 260 -5.89 -7.89 -1.12
CA ALA A 260 -5.52 -9.18 -1.70
C ALA A 260 -6.39 -9.56 -2.92
N ARG A 261 -7.68 -9.27 -2.86
CA ARG A 261 -8.62 -9.53 -3.98
C ARG A 261 -8.35 -8.66 -5.21
N LEU A 262 -7.80 -7.45 -5.04
CA LEU A 262 -7.39 -6.58 -6.16
C LEU A 262 -6.28 -7.21 -7.01
N LEU A 263 -5.46 -8.11 -6.45
CA LEU A 263 -4.42 -8.82 -7.21
C LEU A 263 -4.96 -9.67 -8.36
N TYR A 264 -6.26 -10.02 -8.35
CA TYR A 264 -6.94 -10.70 -9.45
C TYR A 264 -7.45 -9.75 -10.54
N ALA A 265 -7.21 -8.45 -10.44
CA ALA A 265 -7.62 -7.48 -11.46
C ALA A 265 -7.06 -7.86 -12.84
N PRO A 266 -7.75 -7.53 -13.94
CA PRO A 266 -7.26 -7.81 -15.29
C PRO A 266 -6.23 -6.79 -15.79
N THR A 267 -6.05 -5.68 -15.08
CA THR A 267 -5.19 -4.55 -15.47
C THR A 267 -4.22 -4.14 -14.36
N PRO A 268 -3.06 -3.54 -14.69
CA PRO A 268 -2.08 -3.09 -13.69
C PRO A 268 -2.62 -2.04 -12.71
N ARG A 269 -3.54 -1.18 -13.15
CA ARG A 269 -4.16 -0.15 -12.31
C ARG A 269 -5.20 -0.76 -11.38
N LEU A 270 -5.08 -0.53 -10.08
CA LEU A 270 -5.97 -1.09 -9.05
C LEU A 270 -6.85 0.02 -8.45
N PHE A 271 -8.06 0.17 -9.00
CA PHE A 271 -9.00 1.18 -8.54
C PHE A 271 -9.41 0.96 -7.08
N GLY A 272 -9.34 2.03 -6.27
CA GLY A 272 -9.68 2.02 -4.85
C GLY A 272 -8.55 1.55 -3.94
N LEU A 273 -7.38 1.20 -4.48
CA LEU A 273 -6.23 0.77 -3.68
C LEU A 273 -5.70 1.87 -2.75
N PRO A 274 -5.54 3.15 -3.17
CA PRO A 274 -5.04 4.20 -2.28
C PRO A 274 -5.91 4.36 -1.02
N GLU A 275 -7.23 4.31 -1.15
CA GLU A 275 -8.18 4.40 -0.04
C GLU A 275 -8.07 3.20 0.90
N LEU A 276 -7.91 2.00 0.34
CA LEU A 276 -7.71 0.77 1.12
C LEU A 276 -6.41 0.80 1.91
N LEU A 277 -5.29 1.19 1.27
CA LEU A 277 -3.99 1.33 1.93
C LEU A 277 -4.02 2.41 3.02
N ALA A 278 -4.67 3.55 2.76
CA ALA A 278 -4.86 4.59 3.76
C ALA A 278 -5.70 4.09 4.97
N CYS A 279 -6.64 3.18 4.73
CA CYS A 279 -7.41 2.54 5.79
C CYS A 279 -6.55 1.55 6.59
N ALA A 280 -5.77 0.70 5.92
CA ALA A 280 -4.84 -0.24 6.54
C ALA A 280 -3.80 0.49 7.41
N ALA A 281 -3.23 1.59 6.89
CA ALA A 281 -2.26 2.41 7.59
C ALA A 281 -2.80 3.01 8.92
N ARG A 282 -4.08 3.40 8.95
CA ARG A 282 -4.74 3.89 10.19
C ARG A 282 -4.97 2.79 11.21
N ALA A 283 -5.35 1.61 10.77
CA ALA A 283 -5.61 0.46 11.65
C ALA A 283 -4.34 -0.06 12.35
N GLY A 284 -3.16 0.10 11.72
CA GLY A 284 -1.86 -0.33 12.26
C GLY A 284 -1.16 0.70 13.17
N GLY A 285 -1.78 1.85 13.45
CA GLY A 285 -1.23 2.88 14.36
C GLY A 285 -1.25 2.44 15.82
N PRO A 286 -0.39 3.01 16.69
CA PRO A 286 -0.52 2.84 18.14
C PRO A 286 -1.89 3.38 18.57
N PRO A 287 -2.53 2.80 19.64
CA PRO A 287 -3.80 3.32 20.13
C PRO A 287 -3.64 4.79 20.44
N SER A 288 -4.53 5.61 19.89
CA SER A 288 -4.49 7.06 19.98
C SER A 288 -4.60 7.51 21.43
N GLY A 289 -3.44 7.81 22.03
CA GLY A 289 -3.30 8.55 23.26
C GLY A 289 -2.61 9.86 22.96
N GLY A 290 -3.38 10.96 22.95
CA GLY A 290 -2.84 12.33 23.02
C GLY A 290 -2.48 12.94 21.69
N ASN A 291 -3.19 13.99 21.42
CA ASN A 291 -3.02 15.03 20.42
C ASN A 291 -1.57 15.57 20.41
N GLU A 292 -0.74 15.15 19.45
CA GLU A 292 0.47 15.91 19.10
C GLU A 292 0.53 15.99 17.58
N GLY A 293 0.65 17.23 17.10
CA GLY A 293 0.64 17.60 15.70
C GLY A 293 1.67 16.78 14.90
N ALA A 294 1.21 16.05 13.92
CA ALA A 294 2.05 15.40 12.95
C ALA A 294 2.70 16.46 12.06
N GLU A 295 3.90 16.91 12.43
CA GLU A 295 4.83 17.45 11.45
C GLU A 295 5.23 16.33 10.50
N THR A 296 4.61 16.31 9.33
CA THR A 296 5.09 15.57 8.17
C THR A 296 6.41 16.21 7.72
N THR A 297 7.52 15.80 8.34
CA THR A 297 8.82 16.01 7.73
C THR A 297 8.93 15.01 6.57
N GLY A 298 8.41 15.46 5.42
CA GLY A 298 8.55 14.74 4.18
C GLY A 298 10.02 14.61 3.81
N ASN A 299 10.49 13.38 3.72
CA ASN A 299 11.56 13.04 2.80
C ASN A 299 10.93 12.82 1.41
N THR A 300 10.10 13.77 1.00
CA THR A 300 9.73 13.95 -0.39
C THR A 300 11.00 14.33 -1.13
N CYS A 301 11.34 13.59 -2.14
CA CYS A 301 12.17 14.04 -3.25
C CYS A 301 11.72 15.47 -3.55
N GLY A 302 12.59 16.47 -3.33
CA GLY A 302 12.20 17.88 -3.30
C GLY A 302 11.78 18.42 -4.67
N TYR A 303 10.62 18.01 -5.12
CA TYR A 303 9.93 18.58 -6.27
C TYR A 303 8.86 19.55 -5.73
N LYS A 304 9.27 20.80 -5.57
CA LYS A 304 8.30 21.91 -5.44
C LYS A 304 7.76 22.18 -6.83
N SER A 305 6.50 21.86 -7.07
CA SER A 305 5.76 22.41 -8.19
C SER A 305 5.81 23.94 -8.09
N GLY A 306 6.53 24.57 -8.99
CA GLY A 306 6.56 26.04 -9.12
C GLY A 306 5.19 26.53 -9.56
N GLY A 307 4.38 26.97 -8.62
CA GLY A 307 3.18 27.73 -8.90
C GLY A 307 3.58 29.08 -9.47
N THR A 308 3.32 29.29 -10.75
CA THR A 308 3.32 30.62 -11.35
C THR A 308 2.06 31.34 -10.90
N ASP A 309 2.22 32.29 -10.00
CA ASP A 309 1.21 33.33 -9.75
C ASP A 309 0.97 34.13 -11.03
N GLY A 310 -0.25 34.11 -11.53
CA GLY A 310 -0.71 34.95 -12.63
C GLY A 310 -2.14 35.36 -12.35
N ALA A 311 -2.25 36.58 -11.82
CA ALA A 311 -3.51 37.22 -11.47
C ALA A 311 -4.33 37.67 -12.69
N THR A 312 -5.63 37.87 -12.41
CA THR A 312 -6.63 38.74 -13.02
C THR A 312 -7.56 38.20 -14.09
N GLY A 313 -8.84 38.26 -13.76
CA GLY A 313 -9.79 38.90 -14.65
C GLY A 313 -11.08 38.16 -14.99
N ARG A 314 -12.10 38.30 -14.17
CA ARG A 314 -13.50 38.68 -14.49
C ARG A 314 -14.30 37.91 -15.58
N ASP A 315 -15.43 37.46 -15.09
CA ASP A 315 -16.82 37.69 -15.53
C ASP A 315 -17.51 36.79 -16.57
N LEU A 316 -18.61 36.21 -16.02
CA LEU A 316 -19.94 36.08 -16.66
C LEU A 316 -20.05 35.28 -17.98
N VAL A 317 -20.84 34.20 -17.96
CA VAL A 317 -22.19 34.21 -18.60
C VAL A 317 -22.97 32.95 -18.21
N ARG A 318 -24.19 33.17 -17.69
CA ARG A 318 -25.33 32.22 -17.66
C ARG A 318 -25.70 31.82 -19.09
N ASN A 319 -26.04 30.58 -19.33
CA ASN A 319 -27.20 30.36 -20.20
C ASN A 319 -27.93 29.04 -19.89
N THR A 320 -29.22 29.21 -19.83
CA THR A 320 -30.30 28.23 -19.70
C THR A 320 -30.58 27.55 -21.02
N GLY A 321 -30.94 26.26 -21.01
CA GLY A 321 -31.48 25.59 -22.18
C GLY A 321 -32.19 24.27 -21.87
N ARG A 322 -33.52 24.31 -21.83
CA ARG A 322 -34.49 23.19 -21.81
C ARG A 322 -34.47 22.37 -23.11
N GLY A 323 -34.89 21.09 -23.01
CA GLY A 323 -35.39 20.28 -24.14
C GLY A 323 -35.39 18.79 -23.77
N THR A 324 -36.44 18.21 -23.23
CA THR A 324 -37.51 17.32 -23.76
C THR A 324 -37.03 16.36 -24.87
N ASP A 325 -37.10 15.05 -24.79
CA ASP A 325 -38.23 14.16 -24.90
C ASP A 325 -37.84 12.68 -25.20
N LYS A 326 -38.68 11.75 -24.67
CA LYS A 326 -39.04 10.41 -25.18
C LYS A 326 -38.26 9.14 -24.84
N ARG A 327 -38.94 8.36 -24.01
CA ARG A 327 -38.88 6.87 -23.90
C ARG A 327 -39.43 6.17 -25.16
N PRO A 328 -39.16 4.85 -25.36
CA PRO A 328 -39.86 3.76 -24.64
C PRO A 328 -38.89 2.58 -24.34
N GLY A 329 -38.98 1.85 -23.26
CA GLY A 329 -40.00 0.83 -22.92
C GLY A 329 -39.42 -0.56 -23.03
N GLY A 330 -39.07 -1.22 -21.89
CA GLY A 330 -38.73 -2.65 -21.83
C GLY A 330 -38.76 -3.13 -20.40
N LYS A 331 -39.86 -3.84 -20.06
CA LYS A 331 -40.10 -4.51 -18.78
C LYS A 331 -39.28 -5.80 -18.69
N THR A 332 -38.54 -6.01 -17.63
CA THR A 332 -38.37 -7.33 -17.01
C THR A 332 -38.25 -7.14 -15.49
N GLY A 333 -39.03 -7.94 -14.75
CA GLY A 333 -39.25 -7.84 -13.33
C GLY A 333 -38.02 -8.30 -12.53
N GLY A 334 -37.78 -7.59 -11.45
CA GLY A 334 -36.90 -7.96 -10.36
C GLY A 334 -37.49 -7.34 -9.11
N GLU A 335 -37.95 -8.19 -8.21
CA GLU A 335 -38.61 -7.80 -6.97
C GLU A 335 -37.72 -6.90 -6.14
N SER A 336 -38.21 -5.70 -5.86
CA SER A 336 -37.58 -4.73 -4.97
C SER A 336 -37.90 -5.09 -3.53
N PHE A 337 -36.92 -5.51 -2.75
CA PHE A 337 -36.94 -5.40 -1.30
C PHE A 337 -36.53 -4.00 -0.87
N ALA A 338 -37.42 -3.06 -1.04
CA ALA A 338 -37.32 -1.74 -0.44
C ALA A 338 -38.65 -1.47 0.24
N ASP A 339 -38.76 -1.81 1.49
CA ASP A 339 -39.51 -1.07 2.51
C ASP A 339 -39.50 -1.81 3.86
N MET A 340 -38.52 -1.56 4.72
CA MET A 340 -38.58 -1.71 6.17
C MET A 340 -37.51 -0.78 6.81
N GLY A 341 -37.65 0.51 6.58
CA GLY A 341 -36.86 1.56 7.24
C GLY A 341 -37.78 2.44 8.08
N GLY A 342 -38.29 1.90 9.16
CA GLY A 342 -38.98 2.67 10.21
C GLY A 342 -37.92 3.25 11.16
N GLY A 343 -37.60 4.54 11.01
CA GLY A 343 -36.70 5.26 11.91
C GLY A 343 -37.21 5.30 13.34
N ALA A 344 -36.46 4.73 14.27
CA ALA A 344 -36.55 5.05 15.69
C ALA A 344 -35.37 6.03 15.98
N ARG A 345 -35.70 7.29 16.16
CA ARG A 345 -34.79 8.31 16.73
C ARG A 345 -34.51 7.88 18.17
N ASN A 346 -33.24 7.59 18.44
CA ASN A 346 -32.75 7.36 19.79
C ASN A 346 -32.15 8.70 20.30
N ASP A 347 -32.78 9.28 21.31
CA ASP A 347 -32.33 10.48 22.00
C ASP A 347 -31.11 10.16 22.86
N GLY A 348 -29.94 10.36 22.32
CA GLY A 348 -28.65 10.23 23.01
C GLY A 348 -27.53 10.32 22.00
N THR A 349 -26.92 11.49 21.89
CA THR A 349 -25.98 12.00 20.90
C THR A 349 -24.71 11.18 20.66
N GLU A 350 -24.77 9.94 20.23
CA GLU A 350 -23.68 9.30 19.50
C GLU A 350 -24.03 9.31 18.01
N THR A 351 -23.39 10.18 17.25
CA THR A 351 -23.50 10.21 15.79
C THR A 351 -22.62 9.09 15.21
N PHE A 352 -23.24 8.00 14.83
CA PHE A 352 -22.56 6.91 14.13
C PHE A 352 -22.36 7.24 12.65
N PRO A 353 -21.31 6.67 12.01
CA PRO A 353 -21.15 6.76 10.56
C PRO A 353 -22.35 6.19 9.83
N GLU A 354 -22.79 6.87 8.76
CA GLU A 354 -23.93 6.45 7.93
C GLU A 354 -23.50 5.38 6.92
N LEU A 355 -24.37 4.39 6.72
CA LEU A 355 -24.20 3.36 5.71
C LEU A 355 -24.32 3.96 4.30
N PHE A 356 -23.43 3.60 3.39
CA PHE A 356 -23.52 3.98 1.97
C PHE A 356 -23.06 2.86 1.05
N VAL A 357 -23.44 2.95 -0.23
CA VAL A 357 -23.01 2.01 -1.28
C VAL A 357 -22.07 2.71 -2.26
N GLY A 358 -20.90 2.11 -2.52
CA GLY A 358 -19.98 2.53 -3.54
C GLY A 358 -19.50 1.31 -4.35
N ASN A 359 -19.55 1.39 -5.68
CA ASN A 359 -19.13 0.30 -6.58
C ASN A 359 -19.82 -1.07 -6.28
N GLY A 360 -21.08 -1.05 -5.80
CA GLY A 360 -21.82 -2.26 -5.46
C GLY A 360 -21.47 -2.89 -4.11
N LEU A 361 -20.64 -2.23 -3.32
CA LEU A 361 -20.24 -2.66 -1.98
C LEU A 361 -20.69 -1.64 -0.93
N TRP A 362 -20.82 -2.11 0.31
CA TRP A 362 -21.27 -1.33 1.45
C TRP A 362 -20.07 -0.81 2.25
N GLY A 363 -20.15 0.46 2.68
CA GLY A 363 -19.18 1.13 3.54
C GLY A 363 -19.88 2.12 4.45
N TYR A 364 -19.10 2.88 5.24
CA TYR A 364 -19.65 3.86 6.19
C TYR A 364 -18.91 5.19 6.09
N ARG A 365 -19.67 6.29 6.20
CA ARG A 365 -19.14 7.65 6.09
C ARG A 365 -19.77 8.59 7.11
N THR A 366 -19.06 9.67 7.42
CA THR A 366 -19.64 10.88 8.00
C THR A 366 -19.92 11.90 6.88
N PRO A 367 -20.58 13.03 7.16
CA PRO A 367 -20.73 14.10 6.17
C PRO A 367 -19.39 14.61 5.63
N GLU A 368 -18.29 14.51 6.42
CA GLU A 368 -16.99 15.09 6.10
C GLU A 368 -16.07 14.09 5.38
N GLN A 369 -16.21 12.76 5.66
CA GLN A 369 -15.28 11.78 5.14
C GLN A 369 -15.84 10.34 5.10
N ILE A 370 -15.24 9.51 4.24
CA ILE A 370 -15.43 8.06 4.29
C ILE A 370 -14.62 7.51 5.48
N VAL A 371 -15.31 6.92 6.45
CA VAL A 371 -14.68 6.30 7.63
C VAL A 371 -14.28 4.86 7.34
N ILE A 372 -15.20 4.11 6.73
CA ILE A 372 -14.96 2.73 6.32
C ILE A 372 -15.28 2.65 4.81
N PRO A 373 -14.27 2.38 3.96
CA PRO A 373 -14.47 2.27 2.51
C PRO A 373 -15.52 1.23 2.15
N PRO A 374 -16.09 1.24 0.92
CA PRO A 374 -17.01 0.19 0.45
C PRO A 374 -16.30 -1.15 0.36
N LEU A 375 -16.42 -1.99 1.39
CA LEU A 375 -15.68 -3.24 1.55
C LEU A 375 -16.58 -4.45 1.61
N TYR A 376 -17.83 -4.28 2.06
CA TYR A 376 -18.71 -5.38 2.46
C TYR A 376 -19.75 -5.71 1.39
N ASP A 377 -20.09 -6.98 1.28
CA ASP A 377 -21.11 -7.48 0.36
C ASP A 377 -22.53 -7.05 0.81
N CYS A 378 -22.71 -6.85 2.13
CA CYS A 378 -23.92 -6.35 2.77
C CYS A 378 -23.54 -5.66 4.08
N GLY A 379 -24.34 -4.67 4.52
CA GLY A 379 -24.14 -3.96 5.79
C GLY A 379 -25.48 -3.47 6.37
N PHE A 380 -25.52 -3.31 7.69
CA PHE A 380 -26.58 -2.68 8.45
C PHE A 380 -26.07 -1.41 9.11
N ASP A 381 -26.98 -0.51 9.47
CA ASP A 381 -26.66 0.67 10.24
C ASP A 381 -26.04 0.31 11.61
N PHE A 382 -25.21 1.20 12.13
CA PHE A 382 -24.68 1.04 13.48
C PHE A 382 -25.79 1.11 14.52
N THR A 383 -25.76 0.17 15.45
CA THR A 383 -26.62 0.14 16.63
C THR A 383 -25.75 -0.22 17.84
N GLU A 384 -25.88 0.54 18.91
CA GLU A 384 -25.09 0.32 20.13
C GLU A 384 -23.58 0.24 19.88
N GLY A 385 -23.06 1.00 18.89
CA GLY A 385 -21.64 1.03 18.51
C GLY A 385 -21.15 -0.15 17.68
N LEU A 386 -22.05 -1.05 17.24
CA LEU A 386 -21.72 -2.18 16.37
C LEU A 386 -22.59 -2.18 15.12
N ALA A 387 -22.03 -2.53 13.98
CA ALA A 387 -22.75 -2.77 12.72
C ALA A 387 -22.52 -4.21 12.26
N ALA A 388 -23.58 -4.86 11.82
CA ALA A 388 -23.47 -6.18 11.19
C ALA A 388 -23.10 -5.99 9.72
N VAL A 389 -22.08 -6.69 9.25
CA VAL A 389 -21.56 -6.63 7.87
C VAL A 389 -21.28 -8.04 7.35
N ARG A 390 -21.35 -8.22 6.04
CA ARG A 390 -21.01 -9.49 5.39
C ARG A 390 -19.78 -9.30 4.52
N LEU A 391 -18.77 -10.16 4.73
CA LEU A 391 -17.54 -10.15 3.97
C LEU A 391 -17.26 -11.57 3.45
N GLY A 392 -17.15 -11.72 2.12
CA GLY A 392 -16.84 -13.01 1.52
C GLY A 392 -17.83 -14.15 1.88
N GLY A 393 -19.07 -13.81 2.22
CA GLY A 393 -20.07 -14.79 2.63
C GLY A 393 -20.24 -14.95 4.14
N THR A 394 -19.28 -14.49 4.94
CA THR A 394 -19.29 -14.59 6.42
C THR A 394 -19.84 -13.32 7.06
N TRP A 395 -20.66 -13.45 8.10
CA TRP A 395 -21.16 -12.33 8.87
C TRP A 395 -20.21 -11.94 10.01
N HIS A 396 -20.06 -10.62 10.21
CA HIS A 396 -19.26 -10.01 11.26
C HIS A 396 -20.02 -8.86 11.91
N TYR A 397 -19.70 -8.55 13.17
CA TYR A 397 -20.04 -7.27 13.77
C TYR A 397 -18.77 -6.45 13.93
N ILE A 398 -18.79 -5.24 13.39
CA ILE A 398 -17.68 -4.29 13.40
C ILE A 398 -17.98 -3.10 14.28
N ASP A 399 -16.94 -2.44 14.80
CA ASP A 399 -17.06 -1.15 15.47
C ASP A 399 -17.04 0.02 14.47
N THR A 400 -17.14 1.24 14.98
CA THR A 400 -17.18 2.48 14.19
C THR A 400 -15.88 2.76 13.43
N GLU A 401 -14.80 2.08 13.74
CA GLU A 401 -13.49 2.15 13.07
C GLU A 401 -13.31 1.05 12.03
N GLY A 402 -14.27 0.10 11.95
CA GLY A 402 -14.24 -1.03 11.01
C GLY A 402 -13.55 -2.29 11.54
N HIS A 403 -13.15 -2.31 12.81
CA HIS A 403 -12.54 -3.51 13.40
C HIS A 403 -13.59 -4.56 13.70
N THR A 404 -13.35 -5.81 13.30
CA THR A 404 -14.22 -6.93 13.65
C THR A 404 -14.18 -7.20 15.16
N ARG A 405 -15.33 -7.11 15.80
CA ARG A 405 -15.51 -7.40 17.23
C ARG A 405 -16.11 -8.79 17.47
N ILE A 406 -16.99 -9.24 16.58
CA ILE A 406 -17.63 -10.56 16.67
C ILE A 406 -17.62 -11.19 15.29
N ARG A 407 -17.22 -12.44 15.19
CA ARG A 407 -17.32 -13.26 14.00
C ARG A 407 -18.47 -14.24 14.15
N CYS A 408 -19.25 -14.41 13.08
CA CYS A 408 -20.40 -15.30 13.06
C CYS A 408 -20.24 -16.36 11.94
N PRO A 409 -19.27 -17.29 12.07
CA PRO A 409 -19.05 -18.31 11.05
C PRO A 409 -20.26 -19.23 10.95
N GLY A 410 -20.65 -19.61 9.72
CA GLY A 410 -21.80 -20.48 9.46
C GLY A 410 -23.15 -19.84 9.72
N CYS A 411 -23.22 -18.53 10.07
CA CYS A 411 -24.51 -17.86 10.21
C CYS A 411 -25.08 -17.51 8.83
N GLU A 412 -26.33 -17.93 8.60
CA GLU A 412 -27.11 -17.63 7.37
C GLU A 412 -27.60 -16.18 7.38
N ALA A 413 -27.98 -15.68 8.56
CA ALA A 413 -28.45 -14.31 8.76
C ALA A 413 -28.16 -13.82 10.17
N VAL A 414 -28.06 -12.49 10.33
CA VAL A 414 -27.85 -11.82 11.61
C VAL A 414 -28.74 -10.58 11.69
N LYS A 415 -29.05 -10.12 12.92
CA LYS A 415 -29.75 -8.86 13.16
C LYS A 415 -28.85 -7.86 13.89
N PRO A 416 -29.12 -6.54 13.76
CA PRO A 416 -28.44 -5.52 14.56
C PRO A 416 -28.62 -5.75 16.07
N PHE A 417 -27.64 -5.31 16.87
CA PHE A 417 -27.69 -5.37 18.31
C PHE A 417 -28.84 -4.52 18.87
N ARG A 418 -29.54 -5.06 19.86
CA ARG A 418 -30.56 -4.34 20.66
C ARG A 418 -30.53 -4.82 22.10
N ASN A 419 -30.40 -3.88 23.05
CA ASN A 419 -30.29 -4.17 24.47
C ASN A 419 -29.14 -5.15 24.81
N GLY A 420 -27.99 -4.97 24.15
CA GLY A 420 -26.79 -5.77 24.35
C GLY A 420 -26.84 -7.18 23.76
N ARG A 421 -27.82 -7.50 22.91
CA ARG A 421 -28.01 -8.80 22.28
C ARG A 421 -28.30 -8.68 20.79
N ALA A 422 -27.93 -9.70 20.03
CA ALA A 422 -28.27 -9.85 18.63
C ALA A 422 -28.78 -11.27 18.33
N GLU A 423 -29.81 -11.38 17.50
CA GLU A 423 -30.29 -12.65 16.98
C GLU A 423 -29.45 -13.05 15.76
N VAL A 424 -29.00 -14.29 15.72
CA VAL A 424 -28.31 -14.89 14.57
C VAL A 424 -29.00 -16.20 14.18
N ILE A 425 -28.94 -16.54 12.90
CA ILE A 425 -29.49 -17.80 12.38
C ILE A 425 -28.32 -18.66 11.91
N ARG A 426 -28.20 -19.85 12.47
CA ARG A 426 -27.19 -20.86 12.10
C ARG A 426 -27.86 -22.24 12.02
N ASP A 427 -27.60 -22.95 10.93
CA ASP A 427 -28.21 -24.28 10.65
C ASP A 427 -29.76 -24.26 10.80
N GLY A 428 -30.40 -23.17 10.33
CA GLY A 428 -31.83 -22.95 10.45
C GLY A 428 -32.33 -22.66 11.86
N ARG A 429 -31.47 -22.59 12.88
CA ARG A 429 -31.83 -22.31 14.28
C ARG A 429 -31.59 -20.83 14.61
N ARG A 430 -32.49 -20.26 15.41
CA ARG A 430 -32.33 -18.91 15.97
C ARG A 430 -31.59 -18.99 17.30
N LEU A 431 -30.50 -18.25 17.37
CA LEU A 431 -29.67 -18.13 18.55
C LEU A 431 -29.56 -16.65 18.95
N GLU A 432 -29.38 -16.34 20.20
CA GLU A 432 -29.02 -15.02 20.66
C GLU A 432 -27.54 -14.99 21.06
N ILE A 433 -26.82 -13.92 20.68
CA ILE A 433 -25.45 -13.66 21.09
C ILE A 433 -25.36 -12.38 21.92
N ASP A 434 -24.45 -12.36 22.88
CA ASP A 434 -24.08 -11.14 23.61
C ASP A 434 -22.99 -10.35 22.89
N ARG A 435 -22.60 -9.18 23.42
CA ARG A 435 -21.56 -8.32 22.83
C ARG A 435 -20.14 -8.92 22.83
N ALA A 436 -19.95 -10.03 23.51
CA ALA A 436 -18.70 -10.83 23.48
C ALA A 436 -18.80 -12.01 22.49
N GLY A 437 -19.92 -12.11 21.73
CA GLY A 437 -20.17 -13.20 20.80
C GLY A 437 -20.55 -14.53 21.44
N ARG A 438 -20.84 -14.55 22.73
CA ARG A 438 -21.22 -15.78 23.44
C ARG A 438 -22.69 -16.09 23.18
N GLU A 439 -22.96 -17.33 22.76
CA GLU A 439 -24.29 -17.81 22.46
C GLU A 439 -25.07 -18.08 23.75
N GLN A 440 -26.36 -17.70 23.73
CA GLN A 440 -27.33 -18.08 24.75
C GLN A 440 -28.51 -18.74 24.02
N GLU A 441 -28.93 -19.89 24.49
CA GLU A 441 -30.15 -20.49 23.99
C GLU A 441 -31.31 -19.54 24.31
N SER A 442 -32.09 -19.16 23.26
CA SER A 442 -33.30 -18.42 23.45
C SER A 442 -34.28 -19.31 24.23
N GLY A 443 -34.37 -19.05 25.53
CA GLY A 443 -35.29 -19.79 26.42
C GLY A 443 -36.72 -19.59 25.95
N SER A 444 -37.23 -20.52 25.15
CA SER A 444 -38.65 -20.72 24.94
C SER A 444 -39.17 -21.32 26.24
N ALA A 445 -39.57 -20.48 27.19
CA ALA A 445 -40.39 -20.90 28.31
C ALA A 445 -41.75 -21.31 27.77
N VAL A 446 -41.92 -22.59 27.46
CA VAL A 446 -43.24 -23.20 27.33
C VAL A 446 -43.81 -23.24 28.74
N SER A 447 -44.62 -22.24 29.08
CA SER A 447 -45.46 -22.25 30.25
C SER A 447 -46.41 -23.44 30.13
N ALA A 448 -46.10 -24.50 30.88
CA ALA A 448 -47.03 -25.60 31.09
C ALA A 448 -48.18 -25.08 31.95
N CYS A 449 -49.32 -24.74 31.31
CA CYS A 449 -50.56 -24.52 32.00
C CYS A 449 -51.06 -25.88 32.48
N ARG A 450 -50.86 -26.20 33.77
CA ARG A 450 -51.59 -27.30 34.42
C ARG A 450 -52.97 -26.80 34.73
N SER A 451 -53.93 -27.39 34.06
CA SER A 451 -55.38 -27.33 34.43
C SER A 451 -55.65 -28.28 35.61
N ILE A 452 -56.31 -27.78 36.61
CA ILE A 452 -57.02 -28.51 37.60
C ILE A 452 -58.46 -28.73 37.09
#